data_1c2c1b551e02744c31cb2e7d3f8378de
#
_entry.id   1c2c1b551e02744c31cb2e7d3f8378de
#
_cell.length_a   1.000
_cell.length_b   1.000
_cell.length_c   1.000
_cell.angle_alpha   90.00
_cell.angle_beta   90.00
_cell.angle_gamma   90.00
#
_symmetry.space_group_name_H-M   'P 1'
#
loop_
_entity.id
_entity.type
_entity.pdbx_description
1 polymer ?
#
loop_
_entity_poly.entity_id
_entity_poly.type
_entity_poly.pdbx_seq_one_letter_code
_entity_poly.pdbx_strand_id
1 'polypeptide(L)'
;MDIKRFVSAHPIWVIVILSLLTRLPFLFHGYGVEEDSYGLVLTVQRIAETGVYEMSRAPGHPVQELILSRIPNAPDFVMNGLSMLFGMLATIMFFMVMRELRYPKPLLAALLLMMMPVFYISSTYTIDYVWALAFLMCAWWLLLKHRYLLTGLALGLAVGCRVTSVLFVVPLVVYLFVNGSPRNAAKQLFLVGLPALLMTALLFLPALTVYGTGFFYTYPLPYPPLPKVFYKGTIGVMGVWGCVALAGALLTILFRGKKLQPAETDDSHRGVLLFAILMIAMHVLLYLRLPEKSAFLIPALPFLILLLHHYLVNEKSYAFWCALFLISPFFTSVQLVDKDRGSVASPLAVNQVVAGQEVSLDFIYGPVISDLTKRINKEHFVSKFIDSYQKVNEKSVILCGFWMNYIELKMKQEKIDNPQVVLAPGMSAEEIARYQADSYKIFYLREQETYNRIKYQYFPDDEAVLFIE
;
A
#
# COMPACT_ATOMS: atom_id res chain seq x y z
N MET A 1 7.81 20.39 32.09
CA MET A 1 6.78 19.32 31.98
C MET A 1 7.52 17.99 31.85
N ASP A 2 7.29 17.05 32.75
CA ASP A 2 7.94 15.73 32.68
C ASP A 2 7.40 14.96 31.44
N ILE A 3 8.29 14.71 30.47
CA ILE A 3 7.94 14.02 29.22
C ILE A 3 7.31 12.65 29.49
N LYS A 4 7.82 11.90 30.47
CA LYS A 4 7.26 10.59 30.84
C LYS A 4 5.81 10.70 31.29
N ARG A 5 5.52 11.73 32.11
CA ARG A 5 4.16 12.00 32.58
C ARG A 5 3.22 12.43 31.47
N PHE A 6 3.70 13.24 30.52
CA PHE A 6 2.90 13.63 29.34
C PHE A 6 2.57 12.42 28.45
N VAL A 7 3.58 11.60 28.11
CA VAL A 7 3.41 10.40 27.27
C VAL A 7 2.42 9.42 27.89
N SER A 8 2.47 9.21 29.20
CA SER A 8 1.54 8.30 29.89
C SER A 8 0.11 8.86 29.99
N ALA A 9 -0.04 10.17 30.13
CA ALA A 9 -1.34 10.83 30.24
C ALA A 9 -2.05 11.02 28.90
N HIS A 10 -1.28 11.24 27.81
CA HIS A 10 -1.79 11.64 26.51
C HIS A 10 -1.27 10.79 25.34
N PRO A 11 -1.40 9.45 25.36
CA PRO A 11 -0.82 8.57 24.34
C PRO A 11 -1.33 8.82 22.92
N ILE A 12 -2.59 9.22 22.76
CA ILE A 12 -3.17 9.56 21.45
C ILE A 12 -2.49 10.81 20.87
N TRP A 13 -2.24 11.84 21.68
CA TRP A 13 -1.53 13.03 21.24
C TRP A 13 -0.10 12.72 20.83
N VAL A 14 0.56 11.75 21.49
CA VAL A 14 1.89 11.28 21.06
C VAL A 14 1.84 10.68 19.66
N ILE A 15 0.84 9.83 19.36
CA ILE A 15 0.65 9.26 18.02
C ILE A 15 0.40 10.38 17.00
N VAL A 16 -0.48 11.33 17.30
CA VAL A 16 -0.80 12.47 16.41
C VAL A 16 0.45 13.29 16.12
N ILE A 17 1.15 13.75 17.15
CA ILE A 17 2.33 14.61 17.00
C ILE A 17 3.44 13.89 16.22
N LEU A 18 3.74 12.64 16.56
CA LEU A 18 4.75 11.86 15.86
C LEU A 18 4.34 11.56 14.41
N SER A 19 3.06 11.26 14.14
CA SER A 19 2.57 11.07 12.78
C SER A 19 2.76 12.35 11.95
N LEU A 20 2.40 13.50 12.46
CA LEU A 20 2.58 14.78 11.78
C LEU A 20 4.06 15.08 11.55
N LEU A 21 4.88 15.08 12.61
CA LEU A 21 6.30 15.44 12.52
C LEU A 21 7.08 14.54 11.56
N THR A 22 6.76 13.24 11.53
CA THR A 22 7.53 12.29 10.72
C THR A 22 7.03 12.20 9.28
N ARG A 23 5.77 12.54 8.98
CA ARG A 23 5.19 12.35 7.64
C ARG A 23 5.01 13.63 6.83
N LEU A 24 4.79 14.78 7.49
CA LEU A 24 4.62 16.04 6.77
C LEU A 24 5.71 16.32 5.72
N PRO A 25 7.02 16.07 6.00
CA PRO A 25 8.06 16.30 4.98
C PRO A 25 7.93 15.42 3.74
N PHE A 26 7.19 14.31 3.81
CA PHE A 26 7.05 13.30 2.76
C PHE A 26 5.72 13.40 2.00
N LEU A 27 4.90 14.41 2.24
CA LEU A 27 3.62 14.59 1.55
C LEU A 27 3.74 15.30 0.22
N PHE A 28 4.85 15.97 -0.01
CA PHE A 28 5.16 16.70 -1.24
C PHE A 28 5.87 15.79 -2.25
N HIS A 29 6.04 16.25 -3.48
CA HIS A 29 6.65 15.52 -4.59
C HIS A 29 5.76 14.41 -5.17
N GLY A 30 4.64 14.83 -5.73
CA GLY A 30 3.71 13.99 -6.47
C GLY A 30 2.87 13.07 -5.60
N TYR A 31 2.01 12.30 -6.25
CA TYR A 31 0.99 11.49 -5.58
C TYR A 31 1.51 10.12 -5.10
N GLY A 32 2.72 9.74 -5.47
CA GLY A 32 3.40 8.49 -5.07
C GLY A 32 4.41 8.00 -6.11
N VAL A 33 5.09 6.89 -5.82
CA VAL A 33 5.99 6.24 -6.80
C VAL A 33 5.20 5.40 -7.81
N GLU A 34 4.07 4.83 -7.39
CA GLU A 34 3.28 3.92 -8.22
C GLU A 34 2.41 4.66 -9.22
N GLU A 35 2.25 4.10 -10.42
CA GLU A 35 1.34 4.58 -11.46
C GLU A 35 -0.11 4.63 -10.99
N ASP A 36 -0.53 3.68 -10.17
CA ASP A 36 -1.88 3.60 -9.60
C ASP A 36 -2.34 4.89 -8.90
N SER A 37 -1.41 5.61 -8.25
CA SER A 37 -1.72 6.88 -7.59
C SER A 37 -2.10 7.97 -8.58
N TYR A 38 -1.42 8.05 -9.72
CA TYR A 38 -1.73 9.01 -10.79
C TYR A 38 -2.99 8.62 -11.54
N GLY A 39 -3.18 7.32 -11.81
CA GLY A 39 -4.41 6.79 -12.39
C GLY A 39 -5.63 7.10 -11.52
N LEU A 40 -5.50 6.99 -10.19
CA LEU A 40 -6.55 7.38 -9.25
C LEU A 40 -6.88 8.88 -9.38
N VAL A 41 -5.87 9.76 -9.45
CA VAL A 41 -6.10 11.22 -9.59
C VAL A 41 -6.80 11.55 -10.90
N LEU A 42 -6.38 10.96 -12.01
CA LEU A 42 -7.08 11.11 -13.30
C LEU A 42 -8.53 10.63 -13.24
N THR A 43 -8.75 9.47 -12.62
CA THR A 43 -10.09 8.91 -12.45
C THR A 43 -11.00 9.81 -11.61
N VAL A 44 -10.52 10.34 -10.48
CA VAL A 44 -11.35 11.24 -9.66
C VAL A 44 -11.66 12.56 -10.35
N GLN A 45 -10.78 13.06 -11.23
CA GLN A 45 -11.05 14.21 -12.09
C GLN A 45 -12.16 13.87 -13.09
N ARG A 46 -12.09 12.72 -13.78
CA ARG A 46 -13.13 12.29 -14.72
C ARG A 46 -14.48 12.05 -14.05
N ILE A 47 -14.50 11.46 -12.85
CA ILE A 47 -15.74 11.32 -12.06
C ILE A 47 -16.35 12.70 -11.75
N ALA A 48 -15.53 13.68 -11.36
CA ALA A 48 -16.00 15.02 -11.05
C ALA A 48 -16.51 15.78 -12.29
N GLU A 49 -15.87 15.59 -13.44
CA GLU A 49 -16.23 16.23 -14.71
C GLU A 49 -17.50 15.62 -15.32
N THR A 50 -17.66 14.32 -15.28
CA THR A 50 -18.75 13.60 -15.96
C THR A 50 -19.95 13.29 -15.07
N GLY A 51 -19.74 13.25 -13.74
CA GLY A 51 -20.73 12.74 -12.78
C GLY A 51 -20.95 11.22 -12.84
N VAL A 52 -20.22 10.51 -13.72
CA VAL A 52 -20.29 9.06 -13.88
C VAL A 52 -19.14 8.40 -13.12
N TYR A 53 -19.44 7.35 -12.36
CA TYR A 53 -18.42 6.60 -11.64
C TYR A 53 -17.46 5.91 -12.62
N GLU A 54 -16.17 6.05 -12.37
CA GLU A 54 -15.11 5.36 -13.07
C GLU A 54 -14.18 4.68 -12.05
N MET A 55 -13.69 3.48 -12.40
CA MET A 55 -12.73 2.74 -11.58
C MET A 55 -11.31 3.17 -11.94
N SER A 56 -10.51 3.52 -10.95
CA SER A 56 -9.07 3.75 -11.15
C SER A 56 -8.32 2.47 -11.52
N ARG A 57 -8.78 1.35 -11.01
CA ARG A 57 -8.33 -0.03 -11.32
C ARG A 57 -9.37 -1.06 -10.84
N ALA A 58 -9.46 -2.20 -11.50
CA ALA A 58 -10.38 -3.26 -11.08
C ALA A 58 -10.02 -3.84 -9.69
N PRO A 59 -11.02 -4.11 -8.84
CA PRO A 59 -12.46 -3.95 -9.03
C PRO A 59 -13.03 -2.59 -8.60
N GLY A 60 -12.20 -1.57 -8.44
CA GLY A 60 -12.53 -0.24 -7.93
C GLY A 60 -12.26 -0.09 -6.42
N HIS A 61 -12.16 1.17 -6.01
CA HIS A 61 -11.94 1.61 -4.61
C HIS A 61 -12.96 2.71 -4.25
N PRO A 62 -14.28 2.42 -4.32
CA PRO A 62 -15.33 3.43 -4.36
C PRO A 62 -15.30 4.42 -3.18
N VAL A 63 -14.86 3.99 -1.98
CA VAL A 63 -14.76 4.93 -0.84
C VAL A 63 -13.71 6.01 -1.13
N GLN A 64 -12.53 5.64 -1.58
CA GLN A 64 -11.46 6.59 -1.85
C GLN A 64 -11.77 7.42 -3.10
N GLU A 65 -12.21 6.78 -4.18
CA GLU A 65 -12.52 7.42 -5.46
C GLU A 65 -13.63 8.47 -5.31
N LEU A 66 -14.74 8.14 -4.61
CA LEU A 66 -15.85 9.07 -4.38
C LEU A 66 -15.50 10.21 -3.41
N ILE A 67 -14.67 9.97 -2.39
CA ILE A 67 -14.23 11.03 -1.48
C ILE A 67 -13.30 12.00 -2.24
N LEU A 68 -12.30 11.48 -2.94
CA LEU A 68 -11.34 12.31 -3.67
C LEU A 68 -11.97 13.03 -4.85
N SER A 69 -13.02 12.49 -5.49
CA SER A 69 -13.74 13.18 -6.57
C SER A 69 -14.46 14.47 -6.12
N ARG A 70 -14.58 14.70 -4.79
CA ARG A 70 -15.08 15.97 -4.24
C ARG A 70 -14.01 17.07 -4.20
N ILE A 71 -12.74 16.68 -4.36
CA ILE A 71 -11.58 17.59 -4.38
C ILE A 71 -10.65 17.25 -5.57
N PRO A 72 -11.16 17.15 -6.82
CA PRO A 72 -10.45 16.53 -7.94
C PRO A 72 -9.16 17.25 -8.34
N ASN A 73 -9.06 18.54 -8.04
CA ASN A 73 -7.90 19.40 -8.37
C ASN A 73 -7.07 19.74 -7.13
N ALA A 74 -7.25 18.98 -6.03
CA ALA A 74 -6.42 19.20 -4.85
C ALA A 74 -4.95 18.85 -5.14
N PRO A 75 -3.99 19.65 -4.64
CA PRO A 75 -2.58 19.36 -4.82
C PRO A 75 -2.19 18.06 -4.10
N ASP A 76 -1.05 17.50 -4.49
CA ASP A 76 -0.52 16.24 -3.98
C ASP A 76 -0.47 16.17 -2.45
N PHE A 77 0.01 17.22 -1.78
CA PHE A 77 0.13 17.25 -0.32
C PHE A 77 -1.25 17.14 0.40
N VAL A 78 -2.33 17.59 -0.23
CA VAL A 78 -3.69 17.46 0.32
C VAL A 78 -4.20 16.04 0.18
N MET A 79 -4.08 15.43 -1.01
CA MET A 79 -4.51 14.05 -1.23
C MET A 79 -3.66 13.05 -0.45
N ASN A 80 -2.34 13.24 -0.41
CA ASN A 80 -1.42 12.46 0.43
C ASN A 80 -1.71 12.67 1.93
N GLY A 81 -2.08 13.89 2.32
CA GLY A 81 -2.49 14.24 3.67
C GLY A 81 -3.71 13.46 4.15
N LEU A 82 -4.68 13.19 3.27
CA LEU A 82 -5.80 12.30 3.61
C LEU A 82 -5.32 10.88 3.90
N SER A 83 -4.40 10.33 3.11
CA SER A 83 -3.80 9.01 3.41
C SER A 83 -3.03 9.03 4.73
N MET A 84 -2.32 10.12 5.06
CA MET A 84 -1.70 10.30 6.37
C MET A 84 -2.74 10.29 7.51
N LEU A 85 -3.87 10.97 7.35
CA LEU A 85 -4.94 10.98 8.36
C LEU A 85 -5.53 9.58 8.57
N PHE A 86 -5.76 8.81 7.50
CA PHE A 86 -6.21 7.42 7.63
C PHE A 86 -5.14 6.51 8.23
N GLY A 87 -3.86 6.68 7.90
CA GLY A 87 -2.76 5.98 8.55
C GLY A 87 -2.67 6.29 10.05
N MET A 88 -2.85 7.54 10.42
CA MET A 88 -2.93 7.98 11.83
C MET A 88 -4.14 7.36 12.53
N LEU A 89 -5.31 7.36 11.89
CA LEU A 89 -6.53 6.72 12.42
C LEU A 89 -6.30 5.21 12.62
N ALA A 90 -5.70 4.51 11.66
CA ALA A 90 -5.37 3.09 11.79
C ALA A 90 -4.48 2.83 13.02
N THR A 91 -3.47 3.67 13.23
CA THR A 91 -2.55 3.59 14.38
C THR A 91 -3.28 3.84 15.71
N ILE A 92 -4.14 4.86 15.77
CA ILE A 92 -4.96 5.17 16.95
C ILE A 92 -5.92 4.02 17.25
N MET A 93 -6.60 3.48 16.25
CA MET A 93 -7.53 2.38 16.45
C MET A 93 -6.81 1.10 16.89
N PHE A 94 -5.62 0.81 16.36
CA PHE A 94 -4.79 -0.29 16.86
C PHE A 94 -4.36 -0.08 18.32
N PHE A 95 -3.95 1.14 18.70
CA PHE A 95 -3.70 1.48 20.11
C PHE A 95 -4.94 1.21 20.97
N MET A 96 -6.14 1.60 20.51
CA MET A 96 -7.40 1.37 21.24
C MET A 96 -7.73 -0.13 21.35
N VAL A 97 -7.44 -0.92 20.32
CA VAL A 97 -7.56 -2.39 20.35
C VAL A 97 -6.64 -2.98 21.41
N MET A 98 -5.35 -2.60 21.42
CA MET A 98 -4.39 -3.11 22.40
C MET A 98 -4.77 -2.73 23.84
N ARG A 99 -5.34 -1.55 24.05
CA ARG A 99 -5.89 -1.11 25.35
C ARG A 99 -7.11 -1.94 25.77
N GLU A 100 -8.03 -2.18 24.85
CA GLU A 100 -9.25 -2.96 25.13
C GLU A 100 -8.89 -4.38 25.49
N LEU A 101 -7.92 -4.96 24.82
CA LEU A 101 -7.36 -6.28 25.12
C LEU A 101 -6.45 -6.28 26.36
N ARG A 102 -6.29 -5.14 27.07
CA ARG A 102 -5.47 -4.99 28.28
C ARG A 102 -4.01 -5.40 28.14
N TYR A 103 -3.46 -5.29 26.92
CA TYR A 103 -2.03 -5.52 26.74
C TYR A 103 -1.18 -4.44 27.44
N PRO A 104 -0.04 -4.82 28.06
CA PRO A 104 0.90 -3.85 28.62
C PRO A 104 1.53 -3.02 27.48
N LYS A 105 1.93 -1.77 27.77
CA LYS A 105 2.61 -0.87 26.80
C LYS A 105 1.92 -0.73 25.43
N PRO A 106 0.61 -0.50 25.34
CA PRO A 106 -0.13 -0.46 24.08
C PRO A 106 0.37 0.62 23.11
N LEU A 107 0.92 1.73 23.63
CA LEU A 107 1.51 2.79 22.81
C LEU A 107 2.74 2.28 22.04
N LEU A 108 3.58 1.43 22.65
CA LEU A 108 4.74 0.86 21.97
C LEU A 108 4.31 0.02 20.75
N ALA A 109 3.30 -0.84 20.92
CA ALA A 109 2.75 -1.63 19.81
C ALA A 109 2.22 -0.74 18.65
N ALA A 110 1.50 0.35 19.00
CA ALA A 110 1.02 1.31 18.02
C ALA A 110 2.17 2.04 17.28
N LEU A 111 3.23 2.42 18.00
CA LEU A 111 4.41 3.04 17.40
C LEU A 111 5.17 2.08 16.48
N LEU A 112 5.21 0.78 16.80
CA LEU A 112 5.78 -0.23 15.90
C LEU A 112 5.00 -0.30 14.57
N LEU A 113 3.65 -0.31 14.62
CA LEU A 113 2.83 -0.25 13.41
C LEU A 113 3.11 1.02 12.61
N MET A 114 3.12 2.16 13.30
CA MET A 114 3.34 3.48 12.71
C MET A 114 4.68 3.55 11.97
N MET A 115 5.72 2.88 12.46
CA MET A 115 7.08 2.90 11.91
C MET A 115 7.39 1.70 11.00
N MET A 116 6.44 0.81 10.68
CA MET A 116 6.65 -0.20 9.65
C MET A 116 6.86 0.46 8.28
N PRO A 117 7.98 0.21 7.57
CA PRO A 117 8.31 0.91 6.33
C PRO A 117 7.19 0.95 5.29
N VAL A 118 6.56 -0.19 4.98
CA VAL A 118 5.48 -0.25 3.99
C VAL A 118 4.24 0.53 4.44
N PHE A 119 3.91 0.50 5.73
CA PHE A 119 2.81 1.29 6.29
C PHE A 119 3.14 2.79 6.30
N TYR A 120 4.37 3.13 6.67
CA TYR A 120 4.85 4.51 6.68
C TYR A 120 4.73 5.12 5.26
N ILE A 121 5.34 4.48 4.27
CA ILE A 121 5.33 4.91 2.87
C ILE A 121 3.88 5.02 2.36
N SER A 122 3.05 3.98 2.55
CA SER A 122 1.65 4.00 2.11
C SER A 122 0.80 5.07 2.80
N SER A 123 1.24 5.61 3.95
CA SER A 123 0.58 6.73 4.62
C SER A 123 1.05 8.11 4.15
N THR A 124 1.96 8.19 3.16
CA THR A 124 2.51 9.44 2.64
C THR A 124 2.22 9.66 1.16
N TYR A 125 1.40 8.82 0.54
CA TYR A 125 0.99 8.98 -0.86
C TYR A 125 -0.45 8.53 -1.10
N THR A 126 -1.01 8.92 -2.24
CA THR A 126 -2.44 8.76 -2.54
C THR A 126 -2.74 7.34 -2.97
N ILE A 127 -3.08 6.48 -1.99
CA ILE A 127 -3.44 5.06 -2.22
C ILE A 127 -4.36 4.53 -1.12
N ASP A 128 -5.06 3.43 -1.42
CA ASP A 128 -6.15 2.84 -0.63
C ASP A 128 -5.74 2.00 0.60
N TYR A 129 -4.49 1.52 0.69
CA TYR A 129 -4.09 0.50 1.68
C TYR A 129 -4.32 0.91 3.14
N VAL A 130 -3.90 2.12 3.50
CA VAL A 130 -4.06 2.61 4.88
C VAL A 130 -5.48 3.03 5.19
N TRP A 131 -6.28 3.42 4.19
CA TRP A 131 -7.71 3.69 4.32
C TRP A 131 -8.45 2.41 4.70
N ALA A 132 -8.21 1.32 3.98
CA ALA A 132 -8.77 0.01 4.28
C ALA A 132 -8.38 -0.46 5.68
N LEU A 133 -7.09 -0.33 6.06
CA LEU A 133 -6.62 -0.73 7.39
C LEU A 133 -7.27 0.10 8.50
N ALA A 134 -7.48 1.40 8.31
CA ALA A 134 -8.13 2.24 9.30
C ALA A 134 -9.54 1.71 9.64
N PHE A 135 -10.34 1.40 8.62
CA PHE A 135 -11.67 0.84 8.81
C PHE A 135 -11.63 -0.59 9.36
N LEU A 136 -10.65 -1.42 8.99
CA LEU A 136 -10.47 -2.75 9.60
C LEU A 136 -10.15 -2.65 11.09
N MET A 137 -9.28 -1.73 11.49
CA MET A 137 -8.95 -1.53 12.91
C MET A 137 -10.13 -0.93 13.68
N CYS A 138 -10.93 -0.04 13.07
CA CYS A 138 -12.20 0.43 13.62
C CYS A 138 -13.18 -0.75 13.81
N ALA A 139 -13.34 -1.60 12.80
CA ALA A 139 -14.21 -2.77 12.87
C ALA A 139 -13.78 -3.71 14.01
N TRP A 140 -12.49 -3.98 14.15
CA TRP A 140 -11.99 -4.83 15.22
C TRP A 140 -12.21 -4.22 16.60
N TRP A 141 -11.92 -2.94 16.79
CA TRP A 141 -12.18 -2.25 18.06
C TRP A 141 -13.69 -2.25 18.42
N LEU A 142 -14.57 -1.97 17.44
CA LEU A 142 -16.02 -2.00 17.62
C LEU A 142 -16.54 -3.41 17.96
N LEU A 143 -15.95 -4.45 17.36
CA LEU A 143 -16.23 -5.84 17.67
C LEU A 143 -15.93 -6.14 19.15
N LEU A 144 -14.77 -5.74 19.65
CA LEU A 144 -14.36 -5.89 21.05
C LEU A 144 -15.28 -5.11 22.01
N LYS A 145 -15.87 -4.00 21.52
CA LYS A 145 -16.89 -3.21 22.24
C LYS A 145 -18.32 -3.78 22.09
N HIS A 146 -18.50 -4.96 21.47
CA HIS A 146 -19.79 -5.57 21.19
C HIS A 146 -20.75 -4.69 20.38
N ARG A 147 -20.23 -3.76 19.56
CA ARG A 147 -21.00 -2.86 18.70
C ARG A 147 -21.17 -3.45 17.29
N TYR A 148 -21.84 -4.60 17.22
CA TYR A 148 -21.88 -5.46 16.02
C TYR A 148 -22.37 -4.76 14.75
N LEU A 149 -23.41 -3.91 14.81
CA LEU A 149 -23.91 -3.18 13.64
C LEU A 149 -22.84 -2.21 13.10
N LEU A 150 -22.18 -1.45 13.99
CA LEU A 150 -21.11 -0.53 13.62
C LEU A 150 -19.87 -1.28 13.12
N THR A 151 -19.59 -2.45 13.68
CA THR A 151 -18.54 -3.36 13.15
C THR A 151 -18.80 -3.70 11.69
N GLY A 152 -20.04 -4.07 11.35
CA GLY A 152 -20.44 -4.36 9.98
C GLY A 152 -20.31 -3.17 9.05
N LEU A 153 -20.76 -1.99 9.46
CA LEU A 153 -20.61 -0.77 8.67
C LEU A 153 -19.13 -0.43 8.41
N ALA A 154 -18.29 -0.50 9.45
CA ALA A 154 -16.85 -0.26 9.30
C ALA A 154 -16.18 -1.31 8.38
N LEU A 155 -16.59 -2.58 8.48
CA LEU A 155 -16.10 -3.63 7.59
C LEU A 155 -16.52 -3.38 6.13
N GLY A 156 -17.78 -2.97 5.89
CA GLY A 156 -18.25 -2.60 4.55
C GLY A 156 -17.46 -1.42 3.95
N LEU A 157 -17.14 -0.40 4.75
CA LEU A 157 -16.28 0.70 4.34
C LEU A 157 -14.84 0.21 4.02
N ALA A 158 -14.29 -0.71 4.83
CA ALA A 158 -12.99 -1.31 4.54
C ALA A 158 -12.98 -2.06 3.20
N VAL A 159 -14.04 -2.84 2.91
CA VAL A 159 -14.23 -3.54 1.63
C VAL A 159 -14.38 -2.54 0.48
N GLY A 160 -15.09 -1.43 0.69
CA GLY A 160 -15.23 -0.34 -0.28
C GLY A 160 -13.93 0.44 -0.53
N CYS A 161 -12.98 0.44 0.42
CA CYS A 161 -11.60 0.90 0.15
C CYS A 161 -10.80 -0.17 -0.57
N ARG A 162 -10.97 -1.44 -0.20
CA ARG A 162 -10.20 -2.55 -0.76
C ARG A 162 -10.94 -3.87 -0.59
N VAL A 163 -11.33 -4.48 -1.70
CA VAL A 163 -12.16 -5.70 -1.71
C VAL A 163 -11.55 -6.84 -0.90
N THR A 164 -10.21 -6.93 -0.84
CA THR A 164 -9.49 -7.96 -0.05
C THR A 164 -9.73 -7.85 1.45
N SER A 165 -10.29 -6.73 1.94
CA SER A 165 -10.71 -6.59 3.35
C SER A 165 -11.81 -7.59 3.74
N VAL A 166 -12.52 -8.19 2.77
CA VAL A 166 -13.48 -9.28 3.02
C VAL A 166 -12.83 -10.49 3.71
N LEU A 167 -11.52 -10.68 3.56
CA LEU A 167 -10.79 -11.75 4.25
C LEU A 167 -10.88 -11.67 5.77
N PHE A 168 -11.18 -10.50 6.32
CA PHE A 168 -11.43 -10.30 7.75
C PHE A 168 -12.62 -11.13 8.27
N VAL A 169 -13.57 -11.49 7.40
CA VAL A 169 -14.75 -12.29 7.77
C VAL A 169 -14.36 -13.67 8.29
N VAL A 170 -13.35 -14.31 7.73
CA VAL A 170 -12.94 -15.67 8.13
C VAL A 170 -12.45 -15.70 9.60
N PRO A 171 -11.43 -14.89 10.01
CA PRO A 171 -11.04 -14.81 11.41
C PRO A 171 -12.18 -14.32 12.33
N LEU A 172 -13.03 -13.42 11.85
CA LEU A 172 -14.21 -12.95 12.61
C LEU A 172 -15.15 -14.09 12.96
N VAL A 173 -15.50 -14.93 12.00
CA VAL A 173 -16.36 -16.11 12.23
C VAL A 173 -15.73 -17.01 13.29
N VAL A 174 -14.46 -17.38 13.10
CA VAL A 174 -13.75 -18.25 14.06
C VAL A 174 -13.71 -17.62 15.45
N TYR A 175 -13.41 -16.32 15.56
CA TYR A 175 -13.38 -15.59 16.82
C TYR A 175 -14.72 -15.65 17.55
N LEU A 176 -15.83 -15.42 16.86
CA LEU A 176 -17.17 -15.43 17.45
C LEU A 176 -17.57 -16.82 17.95
N PHE A 177 -17.22 -17.87 17.20
CA PHE A 177 -17.56 -19.26 17.59
C PHE A 177 -16.64 -19.80 18.69
N VAL A 178 -15.39 -19.35 18.77
CA VAL A 178 -14.46 -19.75 19.85
C VAL A 178 -14.82 -19.09 21.18
N ASN A 179 -15.28 -17.82 21.14
CA ASN A 179 -15.55 -17.04 22.38
C ASN A 179 -17.03 -17.01 22.77
N GLY A 180 -17.92 -17.69 22.04
CA GLY A 180 -19.37 -17.67 22.31
C GLY A 180 -20.06 -19.01 22.08
N SER A 181 -21.31 -19.11 22.54
CA SER A 181 -22.14 -20.24 22.14
C SER A 181 -22.53 -20.17 20.68
N PRO A 182 -22.73 -21.28 19.95
CA PRO A 182 -23.05 -21.28 18.53
C PRO A 182 -24.23 -20.38 18.16
N ARG A 183 -25.28 -20.37 18.99
CA ARG A 183 -26.48 -19.55 18.78
C ARG A 183 -26.18 -18.05 18.89
N ASN A 184 -25.37 -17.64 19.87
CA ASN A 184 -24.95 -16.24 20.03
C ASN A 184 -24.01 -15.82 18.93
N ALA A 185 -23.04 -16.66 18.55
CA ALA A 185 -22.13 -16.42 17.46
C ALA A 185 -22.85 -16.19 16.13
N ALA A 186 -23.85 -17.05 15.81
CA ALA A 186 -24.66 -16.88 14.61
C ALA A 186 -25.45 -15.57 14.60
N LYS A 187 -26.04 -15.18 15.75
CA LYS A 187 -26.74 -13.88 15.89
C LYS A 187 -25.76 -12.70 15.70
N GLN A 188 -24.60 -12.76 16.32
CA GLN A 188 -23.57 -11.70 16.22
C GLN A 188 -23.05 -11.60 14.78
N LEU A 189 -22.81 -12.75 14.14
CA LEU A 189 -22.39 -12.80 12.74
C LEU A 189 -23.43 -12.18 11.80
N PHE A 190 -24.72 -12.45 12.04
CA PHE A 190 -25.79 -11.81 11.28
C PHE A 190 -25.81 -10.29 11.49
N LEU A 191 -25.68 -9.83 12.75
CA LEU A 191 -25.65 -8.40 13.09
C LEU A 191 -24.42 -7.66 12.51
N VAL A 192 -23.31 -8.34 12.25
CA VAL A 192 -22.14 -7.78 11.54
C VAL A 192 -22.30 -7.94 10.03
N GLY A 193 -22.66 -9.13 9.57
CA GLY A 193 -22.66 -9.50 8.16
C GLY A 193 -23.67 -8.73 7.34
N LEU A 194 -24.91 -8.54 7.85
CA LEU A 194 -25.94 -7.82 7.11
C LEU A 194 -25.56 -6.35 6.84
N PRO A 195 -25.15 -5.53 7.84
CA PRO A 195 -24.70 -4.16 7.57
C PRO A 195 -23.44 -4.10 6.69
N ALA A 196 -22.51 -5.06 6.83
CA ALA A 196 -21.32 -5.11 5.98
C ALA A 196 -21.70 -5.37 4.52
N LEU A 197 -22.59 -6.33 4.28
CA LEU A 197 -23.09 -6.65 2.93
C LEU A 197 -23.84 -5.47 2.31
N LEU A 198 -24.76 -4.84 3.05
CA LEU A 198 -25.54 -3.70 2.57
C LEU A 198 -24.63 -2.50 2.25
N MET A 199 -23.69 -2.19 3.13
CA MET A 199 -22.72 -1.09 2.90
C MET A 199 -21.84 -1.40 1.68
N THR A 200 -21.30 -2.61 1.57
CA THR A 200 -20.50 -3.02 0.41
C THR A 200 -21.33 -2.94 -0.88
N ALA A 201 -22.55 -3.47 -0.89
CA ALA A 201 -23.42 -3.41 -2.07
C ALA A 201 -23.72 -1.97 -2.47
N LEU A 202 -24.01 -1.09 -1.51
CA LEU A 202 -24.25 0.33 -1.78
C LEU A 202 -23.02 1.01 -2.41
N LEU A 203 -21.83 0.73 -1.88
CA LEU A 203 -20.59 1.34 -2.37
C LEU A 203 -20.19 0.86 -3.77
N PHE A 204 -20.41 -0.42 -4.09
CA PHE A 204 -20.10 -0.98 -5.39
C PHE A 204 -21.25 -0.86 -6.42
N LEU A 205 -22.42 -0.35 -6.00
CA LEU A 205 -23.56 -0.15 -6.91
C LEU A 205 -23.20 0.70 -8.14
N PRO A 206 -22.45 1.83 -8.01
CA PRO A 206 -22.05 2.60 -9.18
C PRO A 206 -21.14 1.81 -10.14
N ALA A 207 -20.21 0.99 -9.62
CA ALA A 207 -19.37 0.14 -10.46
C ALA A 207 -20.21 -0.92 -11.20
N LEU A 208 -21.15 -1.54 -10.49
CA LEU A 208 -22.05 -2.55 -11.05
C LEU A 208 -22.97 -1.95 -12.14
N THR A 209 -23.46 -0.73 -11.96
CA THR A 209 -24.34 -0.07 -12.94
C THR A 209 -23.59 0.34 -14.21
N VAL A 210 -22.33 0.73 -14.12
CA VAL A 210 -21.52 1.16 -15.26
C VAL A 210 -20.89 -0.03 -15.99
N TYR A 211 -20.34 -1.00 -15.26
CA TYR A 211 -19.51 -2.07 -15.84
C TYR A 211 -20.17 -3.46 -15.80
N GLY A 212 -21.38 -3.58 -15.24
CA GLY A 212 -21.99 -4.89 -15.00
C GLY A 212 -21.09 -5.76 -14.12
N THR A 213 -20.98 -7.06 -14.44
CA THR A 213 -20.07 -7.98 -13.74
C THR A 213 -18.61 -7.87 -14.20
N GLY A 214 -18.34 -7.10 -15.25
CA GLY A 214 -17.00 -6.91 -15.81
C GLY A 214 -16.02 -6.19 -14.89
N PHE A 215 -16.51 -5.51 -13.84
CA PHE A 215 -15.64 -4.82 -12.89
C PHE A 215 -14.75 -5.77 -12.05
N PHE A 216 -15.06 -7.07 -12.01
CA PHE A 216 -14.20 -8.07 -11.38
C PHE A 216 -13.08 -8.59 -12.30
N TYR A 217 -13.10 -8.22 -13.58
CA TYR A 217 -12.11 -8.72 -14.53
C TYR A 217 -10.74 -8.11 -14.23
N THR A 218 -9.76 -8.98 -13.98
CA THR A 218 -8.35 -8.64 -13.89
C THR A 218 -7.58 -9.41 -14.95
N TYR A 219 -6.72 -8.73 -15.69
CA TYR A 219 -5.84 -9.44 -16.63
C TYR A 219 -4.75 -10.22 -15.88
N PRO A 220 -4.35 -11.39 -16.38
CA PRO A 220 -3.31 -12.18 -15.76
C PRO A 220 -1.96 -11.48 -15.86
N LEU A 221 -1.31 -11.28 -14.71
CA LEU A 221 0.08 -10.83 -14.65
C LEU A 221 1.00 -12.06 -14.55
N PRO A 222 2.18 -12.03 -15.20
CA PRO A 222 3.17 -13.08 -15.02
C PRO A 222 3.63 -13.12 -13.57
N TYR A 223 3.81 -14.32 -13.03
CA TYR A 223 4.28 -14.48 -11.66
C TYR A 223 5.73 -13.99 -11.54
N PRO A 224 6.03 -13.09 -10.57
CA PRO A 224 7.38 -12.54 -10.45
C PRO A 224 8.42 -13.60 -10.07
N PRO A 225 9.71 -13.38 -10.40
CA PRO A 225 10.80 -14.26 -9.95
C PRO A 225 10.84 -14.38 -8.42
N LEU A 226 11.18 -15.57 -7.91
CA LEU A 226 11.20 -15.86 -6.47
C LEU A 226 12.01 -14.84 -5.63
N PRO A 227 13.21 -14.37 -6.06
CA PRO A 227 13.92 -13.32 -5.31
C PRO A 227 13.11 -12.06 -5.11
N LYS A 228 12.33 -11.62 -6.12
CA LYS A 228 11.44 -10.47 -6.04
C LYS A 228 10.27 -10.72 -5.09
N VAL A 229 9.72 -11.95 -5.09
CA VAL A 229 8.67 -12.35 -4.14
C VAL A 229 9.20 -12.28 -2.70
N PHE A 230 10.36 -12.87 -2.44
CA PHE A 230 10.98 -12.81 -1.11
C PHE A 230 11.27 -11.37 -0.68
N TYR A 231 11.90 -10.59 -1.55
CA TYR A 231 12.18 -9.18 -1.28
C TYR A 231 10.91 -8.40 -0.91
N LYS A 232 9.87 -8.48 -1.74
CA LYS A 232 8.61 -7.76 -1.51
C LYS A 232 7.86 -8.26 -0.28
N GLY A 233 7.95 -9.56 0.06
CA GLY A 233 7.28 -10.15 1.22
C GLY A 233 8.01 -9.91 2.55
N THR A 234 9.27 -9.51 2.53
CA THR A 234 10.11 -9.34 3.72
C THR A 234 10.70 -7.93 3.82
N ILE A 235 11.84 -7.68 3.15
CA ILE A 235 12.55 -6.38 3.20
C ILE A 235 11.64 -5.24 2.69
N GLY A 236 10.87 -5.46 1.65
CA GLY A 236 9.91 -4.48 1.14
C GLY A 236 8.78 -4.14 2.12
N VAL A 237 8.49 -4.99 3.10
CA VAL A 237 7.49 -4.76 4.15
C VAL A 237 8.10 -4.05 5.35
N MET A 238 9.20 -4.60 5.89
CA MET A 238 9.74 -4.22 7.21
C MET A 238 11.07 -3.47 7.14
N GLY A 239 11.69 -3.40 5.95
CA GLY A 239 13.07 -2.94 5.81
C GLY A 239 14.09 -3.95 6.35
N VAL A 240 15.36 -3.64 6.20
CA VAL A 240 16.45 -4.53 6.63
C VAL A 240 16.44 -4.74 8.15
N TRP A 241 16.42 -3.66 8.92
CA TRP A 241 16.44 -3.73 10.39
C TRP A 241 15.18 -4.35 10.97
N GLY A 242 14.03 -4.15 10.32
CA GLY A 242 12.78 -4.81 10.69
C GLY A 242 12.84 -6.33 10.48
N CYS A 243 13.48 -6.80 9.38
CA CYS A 243 13.71 -8.23 9.16
C CYS A 243 14.67 -8.82 10.19
N VAL A 244 15.74 -8.11 10.55
CA VAL A 244 16.67 -8.51 11.63
C VAL A 244 15.94 -8.61 12.96
N ALA A 245 15.12 -7.59 13.27
CA ALA A 245 14.31 -7.56 14.49
C ALA A 245 13.32 -8.72 14.55
N LEU A 246 12.60 -9.01 13.44
CA LEU A 246 11.67 -10.13 13.37
C LEU A 246 12.39 -11.47 13.55
N ALA A 247 13.50 -11.69 12.84
CA ALA A 247 14.29 -12.91 12.99
C ALA A 247 14.78 -13.11 14.42
N GLY A 248 15.34 -12.05 15.04
CA GLY A 248 15.81 -12.10 16.43
C GLY A 248 14.68 -12.31 17.44
N ALA A 249 13.51 -11.69 17.22
CA ALA A 249 12.31 -11.90 18.02
C ALA A 249 11.82 -13.36 17.93
N LEU A 250 11.74 -13.92 16.71
CA LEU A 250 11.33 -15.31 16.49
C LEU A 250 12.33 -16.30 17.10
N LEU A 251 13.64 -16.07 16.95
CA LEU A 251 14.68 -16.86 17.61
C LEU A 251 14.55 -16.81 19.13
N THR A 252 14.27 -15.62 19.69
CA THR A 252 14.01 -15.47 21.14
C THR A 252 12.83 -16.34 21.59
N ILE A 253 11.74 -16.33 20.81
CA ILE A 253 10.55 -17.16 21.09
C ILE A 253 10.92 -18.65 21.00
N LEU A 254 11.63 -19.08 19.95
CA LEU A 254 12.00 -20.46 19.75
C LEU A 254 12.94 -20.99 20.85
N PHE A 255 14.00 -20.24 21.19
CA PHE A 255 15.00 -20.73 22.16
C PHE A 255 14.55 -20.61 23.61
N ARG A 256 13.72 -19.63 23.93
CA ARG A 256 13.20 -19.47 25.29
C ARG A 256 11.92 -20.26 25.55
N GLY A 257 11.11 -20.50 24.54
CA GLY A 257 9.94 -21.37 24.56
C GLY A 257 9.14 -21.32 25.87
N LYS A 258 9.18 -22.42 26.64
CA LYS A 258 8.48 -22.58 27.93
C LYS A 258 8.93 -21.61 29.03
N LYS A 259 10.09 -20.93 28.90
CA LYS A 259 10.58 -19.92 29.87
C LYS A 259 10.06 -18.52 29.59
N LEU A 260 9.38 -18.30 28.46
CA LEU A 260 8.73 -17.03 28.19
C LEU A 260 7.59 -16.80 29.20
N GLN A 261 7.47 -15.57 29.64
CA GLN A 261 6.31 -15.12 30.39
C GLN A 261 5.45 -14.27 29.44
N PRO A 262 4.47 -14.87 28.76
CA PRO A 262 3.56 -14.13 27.90
C PRO A 262 2.88 -13.00 28.72
N ALA A 263 2.32 -12.01 28.04
CA ALA A 263 1.46 -11.05 28.72
C ALA A 263 0.37 -11.82 29.47
N GLU A 264 0.19 -11.51 30.76
CA GLU A 264 -0.92 -12.08 31.53
C GLU A 264 -2.24 -11.76 30.86
N THR A 265 -2.92 -12.81 30.42
CA THR A 265 -4.12 -12.66 29.64
C THR A 265 -5.12 -13.73 30.04
N ASP A 266 -6.38 -13.34 30.13
CA ASP A 266 -7.50 -14.23 30.40
C ASP A 266 -7.70 -15.27 29.28
N ASP A 267 -8.43 -16.35 29.53
CA ASP A 267 -8.80 -17.38 28.54
C ASP A 267 -9.44 -16.80 27.26
N SER A 268 -10.03 -15.60 27.36
CA SER A 268 -10.55 -14.84 26.21
C SER A 268 -9.51 -14.50 25.13
N HIS A 269 -8.22 -14.51 25.46
CA HIS A 269 -7.14 -14.19 24.52
C HIS A 269 -6.83 -15.30 23.53
N ARG A 270 -7.24 -16.56 23.82
CA ARG A 270 -7.07 -17.67 22.86
C ARG A 270 -7.77 -17.37 21.53
N GLY A 271 -8.98 -16.84 21.59
CA GLY A 271 -9.71 -16.42 20.38
C GLY A 271 -9.02 -15.26 19.65
N VAL A 272 -8.43 -14.31 20.40
CA VAL A 272 -7.66 -13.17 19.82
C VAL A 272 -6.40 -13.64 19.12
N LEU A 273 -5.64 -14.55 19.73
CA LEU A 273 -4.41 -15.10 19.12
C LEU A 273 -4.74 -15.90 17.86
N LEU A 274 -5.79 -16.72 17.90
CA LEU A 274 -6.23 -17.47 16.71
C LEU A 274 -6.69 -16.50 15.60
N PHE A 275 -7.43 -15.44 15.94
CA PHE A 275 -7.81 -14.39 15.01
C PHE A 275 -6.56 -13.76 14.37
N ALA A 276 -5.55 -13.41 15.16
CA ALA A 276 -4.30 -12.82 14.66
C ALA A 276 -3.55 -13.77 13.72
N ILE A 277 -3.43 -15.04 14.07
CA ILE A 277 -2.78 -16.06 13.24
C ILE A 277 -3.53 -16.21 11.89
N LEU A 278 -4.86 -16.27 11.93
CA LEU A 278 -5.67 -16.39 10.71
C LEU A 278 -5.55 -15.14 9.83
N MET A 279 -5.54 -13.94 10.40
CA MET A 279 -5.34 -12.70 9.64
C MET A 279 -3.98 -12.70 8.93
N ILE A 280 -2.91 -13.09 9.62
CA ILE A 280 -1.57 -13.21 9.01
C ILE A 280 -1.60 -14.26 7.91
N ALA A 281 -2.09 -15.47 8.19
CA ALA A 281 -2.11 -16.57 7.23
C ALA A 281 -2.88 -16.21 5.95
N MET A 282 -4.09 -15.64 6.08
CA MET A 282 -4.92 -15.25 4.95
C MET A 282 -4.24 -14.19 4.06
N HIS A 283 -3.59 -13.18 4.65
CA HIS A 283 -2.91 -12.15 3.87
C HIS A 283 -1.58 -12.61 3.29
N VAL A 284 -0.87 -13.52 3.96
CA VAL A 284 0.32 -14.19 3.39
C VAL A 284 -0.08 -15.06 2.19
N LEU A 285 -1.15 -15.87 2.31
CA LEU A 285 -1.66 -16.67 1.20
C LEU A 285 -2.11 -15.81 0.02
N LEU A 286 -2.85 -14.72 0.29
CA LEU A 286 -3.22 -13.75 -0.73
C LEU A 286 -1.99 -13.14 -1.41
N TYR A 287 -1.00 -12.73 -0.62
CA TYR A 287 0.25 -12.20 -1.14
C TYR A 287 0.98 -13.23 -2.02
N LEU A 288 1.11 -14.47 -1.58
CA LEU A 288 1.75 -15.53 -2.37
C LEU A 288 0.98 -15.84 -3.66
N ARG A 289 -0.34 -15.65 -3.69
CA ARG A 289 -1.15 -15.78 -4.91
C ARG A 289 -0.90 -14.64 -5.90
N LEU A 290 -0.61 -13.42 -5.41
CA LEU A 290 -0.36 -12.23 -6.21
C LEU A 290 0.74 -11.36 -5.57
N PRO A 291 2.04 -11.75 -5.69
CA PRO A 291 3.14 -11.11 -4.96
C PRO A 291 3.66 -9.84 -5.66
N GLU A 292 2.74 -9.00 -6.15
CA GLU A 292 3.08 -7.80 -6.90
C GLU A 292 3.50 -6.62 -6.01
N LYS A 293 2.93 -6.50 -4.80
CA LYS A 293 3.15 -5.34 -3.93
C LYS A 293 3.30 -5.75 -2.47
N SER A 294 4.33 -5.21 -1.80
CA SER A 294 4.54 -5.38 -0.35
C SER A 294 3.34 -4.89 0.47
N ALA A 295 2.64 -3.88 -0.03
CA ALA A 295 1.49 -3.28 0.63
C ALA A 295 0.29 -4.24 0.81
N PHE A 296 0.23 -5.36 0.09
CA PHE A 296 -0.80 -6.40 0.32
C PHE A 296 -0.71 -7.05 1.70
N LEU A 297 0.46 -6.94 2.36
CA LEU A 297 0.68 -7.44 3.72
C LEU A 297 0.37 -6.42 4.82
N ILE A 298 0.01 -5.18 4.49
CA ILE A 298 -0.34 -4.14 5.48
C ILE A 298 -1.42 -4.62 6.46
N PRO A 299 -2.52 -5.30 6.05
CA PRO A 299 -3.52 -5.76 7.00
C PRO A 299 -3.05 -6.86 7.96
N ALA A 300 -1.94 -7.54 7.68
CA ALA A 300 -1.35 -8.54 8.58
C ALA A 300 -0.47 -7.90 9.68
N LEU A 301 0.04 -6.67 9.48
CA LEU A 301 1.02 -6.05 10.37
C LEU A 301 0.53 -5.84 11.81
N PRO A 302 -0.69 -5.32 12.08
CA PRO A 302 -1.18 -5.17 13.45
C PRO A 302 -1.20 -6.50 14.20
N PHE A 303 -1.54 -7.58 13.51
CA PHE A 303 -1.65 -8.92 14.09
C PHE A 303 -0.29 -9.57 14.32
N LEU A 304 0.68 -9.34 13.42
CA LEU A 304 2.06 -9.72 13.65
C LEU A 304 2.65 -9.01 14.89
N ILE A 305 2.44 -7.71 14.99
CA ILE A 305 2.90 -6.91 16.14
C ILE A 305 2.20 -7.40 17.42
N LEU A 306 0.91 -7.69 17.39
CA LEU A 306 0.17 -8.25 18.53
C LEU A 306 0.78 -9.57 19.00
N LEU A 307 1.08 -10.51 18.10
CA LEU A 307 1.70 -11.79 18.47
C LEU A 307 3.10 -11.59 19.07
N LEU A 308 3.96 -10.78 18.44
CA LEU A 308 5.29 -10.48 18.97
C LEU A 308 5.18 -9.82 20.36
N HIS A 309 4.27 -8.88 20.52
CA HIS A 309 4.03 -8.18 21.78
C HIS A 309 3.51 -9.14 22.86
N HIS A 310 2.58 -10.02 22.54
CA HIS A 310 2.06 -11.04 23.46
C HIS A 310 3.18 -11.90 24.07
N TYR A 311 4.10 -12.40 23.23
CA TYR A 311 5.14 -13.30 23.70
C TYR A 311 6.36 -12.62 24.30
N LEU A 312 6.66 -11.36 23.92
CA LEU A 312 7.96 -10.74 24.20
C LEU A 312 7.90 -9.49 25.09
N VAL A 313 6.73 -8.94 25.38
CA VAL A 313 6.63 -7.64 26.10
C VAL A 313 7.30 -7.63 27.48
N ASN A 314 7.40 -8.78 28.13
CA ASN A 314 8.06 -8.98 29.43
C ASN A 314 9.54 -9.37 29.28
N GLU A 315 10.04 -9.62 28.06
CA GLU A 315 11.42 -9.99 27.79
C GLU A 315 12.32 -8.75 27.71
N LYS A 316 13.51 -8.82 28.33
CA LYS A 316 14.49 -7.72 28.31
C LYS A 316 14.96 -7.39 26.89
N SER A 317 15.11 -8.39 26.02
CA SER A 317 15.51 -8.22 24.63
C SER A 317 14.46 -7.52 23.76
N TYR A 318 13.19 -7.48 24.21
CA TYR A 318 12.12 -6.91 23.41
C TYR A 318 12.33 -5.41 23.09
N ALA A 319 12.85 -4.65 24.05
CA ALA A 319 13.17 -3.24 23.82
C ALA A 319 14.20 -3.04 22.69
N PHE A 320 15.17 -3.93 22.59
CA PHE A 320 16.15 -3.91 21.50
C PHE A 320 15.51 -4.21 20.14
N TRP A 321 14.67 -5.26 20.06
CA TRP A 321 13.96 -5.56 18.82
C TRP A 321 13.01 -4.44 18.40
N CYS A 322 12.31 -3.82 19.35
CA CYS A 322 11.48 -2.65 19.07
C CYS A 322 12.31 -1.48 18.52
N ALA A 323 13.49 -1.21 19.08
CA ALA A 323 14.36 -0.14 18.59
C ALA A 323 14.77 -0.37 17.12
N LEU A 324 15.12 -1.60 16.74
CA LEU A 324 15.43 -1.95 15.34
C LEU A 324 14.23 -1.73 14.41
N PHE A 325 13.02 -2.11 14.83
CA PHE A 325 11.81 -1.81 14.05
C PHE A 325 11.59 -0.32 13.87
N LEU A 326 11.78 0.47 14.92
CA LEU A 326 11.53 1.92 14.90
C LEU A 326 12.50 2.69 13.98
N ILE A 327 13.74 2.23 13.83
CA ILE A 327 14.74 2.85 12.96
C ILE A 327 14.66 2.35 11.50
N SER A 328 14.02 1.22 11.27
CA SER A 328 13.98 0.53 9.97
C SER A 328 13.49 1.39 8.79
N PRO A 329 12.54 2.32 8.92
CA PRO A 329 12.12 3.19 7.83
C PRO A 329 13.23 4.10 7.30
N PHE A 330 14.15 4.51 8.17
CA PHE A 330 15.06 5.62 7.91
C PHE A 330 16.47 5.19 7.54
N PHE A 331 16.87 3.98 7.92
CA PHE A 331 18.23 3.50 7.73
C PHE A 331 18.26 2.18 6.97
N THR A 332 19.23 2.06 6.09
CA THR A 332 19.56 0.88 5.30
C THR A 332 18.41 0.38 4.43
N SER A 333 18.57 0.50 3.15
CA SER A 333 17.65 -0.10 2.17
C SER A 333 18.36 -1.09 1.26
N VAL A 334 17.61 -2.08 0.82
CA VAL A 334 17.97 -2.94 -0.30
C VAL A 334 17.00 -2.59 -1.43
N GLN A 335 17.54 -2.31 -2.60
CA GLN A 335 16.75 -2.01 -3.78
C GLN A 335 17.13 -2.99 -4.88
N LEU A 336 16.13 -3.51 -5.56
CA LEU A 336 16.35 -4.16 -6.85
C LEU A 336 16.65 -3.03 -7.82
N VAL A 337 17.85 -3.04 -8.41
CA VAL A 337 18.24 -2.01 -9.37
C VAL A 337 17.44 -2.27 -10.63
N ASP A 338 16.53 -1.35 -10.88
CA ASP A 338 15.84 -1.26 -12.15
C ASP A 338 16.67 -0.30 -13.00
N LYS A 339 17.30 -0.80 -14.05
CA LYS A 339 18.18 0.01 -14.92
C LYS A 339 17.44 1.21 -15.48
N ASP A 340 16.13 1.10 -15.55
CA ASP A 340 15.26 2.07 -16.19
C ASP A 340 14.75 3.17 -15.22
N ARG A 341 14.67 2.90 -13.90
CA ARG A 341 14.19 3.88 -12.91
C ARG A 341 15.27 4.69 -12.20
N GLY A 342 16.54 4.42 -12.54
CA GLY A 342 17.67 4.99 -11.84
C GLY A 342 17.76 4.51 -10.38
N SER A 343 18.90 3.96 -9.98
CA SER A 343 19.14 3.65 -8.58
C SER A 343 19.37 4.94 -7.81
N VAL A 344 18.56 5.15 -6.78
CA VAL A 344 18.82 6.18 -5.77
C VAL A 344 19.80 5.58 -4.79
N ALA A 345 21.07 5.84 -5.03
CA ALA A 345 22.13 5.33 -4.19
C ALA A 345 22.80 6.49 -3.44
N SER A 346 22.98 6.32 -2.14
CA SER A 346 23.90 7.19 -1.37
C SER A 346 25.35 6.92 -1.74
N PRO A 347 26.30 7.78 -1.34
CA PRO A 347 27.73 7.52 -1.55
C PRO A 347 28.26 6.22 -0.93
N LEU A 348 27.50 5.62 -0.01
CA LEU A 348 27.83 4.34 0.65
C LEU A 348 26.97 3.17 0.14
N ALA A 349 26.42 3.27 -1.06
CA ALA A 349 25.71 2.16 -1.68
C ALA A 349 26.66 1.19 -2.35
N VAL A 350 26.39 -0.11 -2.20
CA VAL A 350 27.14 -1.19 -2.82
C VAL A 350 26.21 -1.96 -3.76
N ASN A 351 26.55 -2.01 -5.04
CA ASN A 351 25.79 -2.77 -6.03
C ASN A 351 26.41 -4.16 -6.20
N GLN A 352 25.57 -5.18 -6.19
CA GLN A 352 25.94 -6.56 -6.42
C GLN A 352 24.90 -7.28 -7.26
N VAL A 353 25.34 -8.30 -8.02
CA VAL A 353 24.42 -9.17 -8.77
C VAL A 353 24.10 -10.39 -7.92
N VAL A 354 22.84 -10.54 -7.54
CA VAL A 354 22.33 -11.67 -6.76
C VAL A 354 21.32 -12.45 -7.60
N ALA A 355 21.59 -13.71 -7.87
CA ALA A 355 20.72 -14.57 -8.70
C ALA A 355 20.35 -13.94 -10.07
N GLY A 356 21.32 -13.30 -10.72
CA GLY A 356 21.11 -12.65 -12.02
C GLY A 356 20.42 -11.28 -11.97
N GLN A 357 20.10 -10.78 -10.79
CA GLN A 357 19.45 -9.50 -10.58
C GLN A 357 20.41 -8.54 -9.87
N GLU A 358 20.56 -7.33 -10.39
CA GLU A 358 21.37 -6.30 -9.75
C GLU A 358 20.63 -5.77 -8.52
N VAL A 359 21.30 -5.78 -7.38
CA VAL A 359 20.78 -5.37 -6.08
C VAL A 359 21.70 -4.27 -5.53
N SER A 360 21.12 -3.16 -5.12
CA SER A 360 21.82 -2.09 -4.42
C SER A 360 21.52 -2.17 -2.93
N LEU A 361 22.56 -2.30 -2.12
CA LEU A 361 22.51 -2.16 -0.67
C LEU A 361 22.98 -0.76 -0.28
N ASP A 362 22.10 0.06 0.21
CA ASP A 362 22.39 1.40 0.69
C ASP A 362 22.39 1.42 2.22
N PHE A 363 23.51 1.85 2.82
CA PHE A 363 23.66 1.86 4.27
C PHE A 363 23.09 3.13 4.95
N ILE A 364 22.87 4.20 4.20
CA ILE A 364 22.41 5.50 4.73
C ILE A 364 20.93 5.68 4.47
N TYR A 365 20.50 5.51 3.21
CA TYR A 365 19.11 5.75 2.83
C TYR A 365 18.24 4.54 3.15
N GLY A 366 17.36 4.71 4.13
CA GLY A 366 16.31 3.74 4.42
C GLY A 366 15.18 3.78 3.39
N PRO A 367 14.21 2.86 3.53
CA PRO A 367 13.10 2.74 2.57
C PRO A 367 12.33 4.03 2.29
N VAL A 368 12.09 4.84 3.33
CA VAL A 368 11.33 6.10 3.22
C VAL A 368 12.08 7.16 2.44
N ILE A 369 13.39 7.29 2.69
CA ILE A 369 14.23 8.25 1.94
C ILE A 369 14.35 7.81 0.48
N SER A 370 14.55 6.52 0.24
CA SER A 370 14.60 5.95 -1.11
C SER A 370 13.30 6.20 -1.88
N ASP A 371 12.15 6.05 -1.22
CA ASP A 371 10.83 6.33 -1.82
C ASP A 371 10.70 7.80 -2.21
N LEU A 372 11.05 8.73 -1.31
CA LEU A 372 11.03 10.16 -1.58
C LEU A 372 11.91 10.53 -2.79
N THR A 373 13.14 10.01 -2.82
CA THR A 373 14.05 10.30 -3.93
C THR A 373 13.55 9.75 -5.27
N LYS A 374 12.89 8.57 -5.25
CA LYS A 374 12.22 8.06 -6.45
C LYS A 374 11.11 8.97 -6.95
N ARG A 375 10.33 9.59 -6.04
CA ARG A 375 9.30 10.58 -6.44
C ARG A 375 9.93 11.81 -7.09
N ILE A 376 10.97 12.36 -6.49
CA ILE A 376 11.70 13.51 -7.04
C ILE A 376 12.28 13.18 -8.43
N ASN A 377 12.90 12.02 -8.59
CA ASN A 377 13.42 11.57 -9.87
C ASN A 377 12.31 11.42 -10.94
N LYS A 378 11.14 10.92 -10.53
CA LYS A 378 9.97 10.85 -11.42
C LYS A 378 9.53 12.23 -11.91
N GLU A 379 9.45 13.20 -11.03
CA GLU A 379 9.12 14.59 -11.41
C GLU A 379 10.11 15.16 -12.42
N HIS A 380 11.40 14.97 -12.18
CA HIS A 380 12.45 15.42 -13.10
C HIS A 380 12.36 14.72 -14.46
N PHE A 381 12.14 13.40 -14.47
CA PHE A 381 11.98 12.64 -15.70
C PHE A 381 10.80 13.15 -16.54
N VAL A 382 9.62 13.33 -15.90
CA VAL A 382 8.42 13.80 -16.61
C VAL A 382 8.58 15.24 -17.08
N SER A 383 9.26 16.11 -16.32
CA SER A 383 9.58 17.47 -16.80
C SER A 383 10.49 17.43 -18.05
N LYS A 384 11.54 16.60 -18.03
CA LYS A 384 12.42 16.38 -19.19
C LYS A 384 11.65 15.81 -20.40
N PHE A 385 10.71 14.89 -20.13
CA PHE A 385 9.83 14.34 -21.17
C PHE A 385 9.01 15.45 -21.83
N ILE A 386 8.36 16.29 -21.04
CA ILE A 386 7.50 17.39 -21.54
C ILE A 386 8.31 18.37 -22.39
N ASP A 387 9.51 18.75 -21.94
CA ASP A 387 10.41 19.63 -22.71
C ASP A 387 10.79 19.02 -24.08
N SER A 388 10.95 17.71 -24.14
CA SER A 388 11.25 17.00 -25.39
C SER A 388 9.99 16.84 -26.26
N TYR A 389 8.85 16.50 -25.64
CA TYR A 389 7.57 16.36 -26.31
C TYR A 389 7.12 17.63 -27.06
N GLN A 390 7.30 18.80 -26.45
CA GLN A 390 6.94 20.08 -27.07
C GLN A 390 7.77 20.42 -28.31
N LYS A 391 8.96 19.80 -28.46
CA LYS A 391 9.87 20.04 -29.59
C LYS A 391 9.62 19.09 -30.78
N VAL A 392 8.73 18.12 -30.62
CA VAL A 392 8.40 17.18 -31.70
C VAL A 392 7.57 17.90 -32.76
N ASN A 393 8.08 17.96 -33.99
CA ASN A 393 7.46 18.64 -35.13
C ASN A 393 7.01 17.67 -36.23
N GLU A 394 7.06 16.38 -35.99
CA GLU A 394 6.67 15.32 -36.93
C GLU A 394 5.65 14.38 -36.32
N LYS A 395 4.86 13.72 -37.18
CA LYS A 395 3.88 12.76 -36.74
C LYS A 395 4.56 11.62 -35.97
N SER A 396 4.22 11.48 -34.72
CA SER A 396 4.89 10.55 -33.82
C SER A 396 3.91 9.82 -32.90
N VAL A 397 4.20 8.58 -32.59
CA VAL A 397 3.57 7.82 -31.51
C VAL A 397 4.65 7.60 -30.44
N ILE A 398 4.33 7.90 -29.19
CA ILE A 398 5.22 7.62 -28.06
C ILE A 398 4.56 6.63 -27.12
N LEU A 399 5.18 5.45 -26.98
CA LEU A 399 4.75 4.41 -26.08
C LEU A 399 5.28 4.72 -24.68
N CYS A 400 4.37 5.08 -23.75
CA CYS A 400 4.71 5.62 -22.44
C CYS A 400 4.68 4.59 -21.29
N GLY A 401 4.07 3.42 -21.48
CA GLY A 401 3.98 2.34 -20.49
C GLY A 401 3.48 2.78 -19.13
N PHE A 402 4.22 2.40 -18.12
CA PHE A 402 3.92 2.75 -16.72
C PHE A 402 4.09 4.25 -16.39
N TRP A 403 4.53 5.06 -17.34
CA TRP A 403 4.61 6.52 -17.19
C TRP A 403 3.35 7.25 -17.65
N MET A 404 2.46 6.55 -18.38
CA MET A 404 1.33 7.17 -19.07
C MET A 404 0.46 8.04 -18.15
N ASN A 405 0.01 7.49 -17.03
CA ASN A 405 -0.88 8.22 -16.11
C ASN A 405 -0.21 9.47 -15.52
N TYR A 406 1.10 9.41 -15.25
CA TYR A 406 1.80 10.57 -14.72
C TYR A 406 1.98 11.66 -15.79
N ILE A 407 2.40 11.26 -16.99
CA ILE A 407 2.56 12.18 -18.12
C ILE A 407 1.23 12.85 -18.45
N GLU A 408 0.15 12.07 -18.61
CA GLU A 408 -1.20 12.58 -18.89
C GLU A 408 -1.67 13.58 -17.83
N LEU A 409 -1.50 13.26 -16.55
CA LEU A 409 -1.88 14.15 -15.46
C LEU A 409 -1.09 15.47 -15.52
N LYS A 410 0.22 15.40 -15.74
CA LYS A 410 1.09 16.57 -15.79
C LYS A 410 0.76 17.46 -16.98
N MET A 411 0.57 16.86 -18.16
CA MET A 411 0.15 17.58 -19.37
C MET A 411 -1.20 18.27 -19.19
N LYS A 412 -2.17 17.58 -18.57
CA LYS A 412 -3.47 18.17 -18.24
C LYS A 412 -3.34 19.36 -17.30
N GLN A 413 -2.50 19.26 -16.26
CA GLN A 413 -2.25 20.35 -15.31
C GLN A 413 -1.57 21.55 -15.96
N GLU A 414 -0.63 21.35 -16.86
CA GLU A 414 0.13 22.40 -17.53
C GLU A 414 -0.54 22.87 -18.85
N LYS A 415 -1.66 22.24 -19.24
CA LYS A 415 -2.39 22.51 -20.49
C LYS A 415 -1.51 22.38 -21.73
N ILE A 416 -0.69 21.34 -21.75
CA ILE A 416 0.22 21.02 -22.86
C ILE A 416 -0.47 20.03 -23.78
N ASP A 417 -0.48 20.36 -25.06
CA ASP A 417 -0.96 19.48 -26.13
C ASP A 417 -0.06 19.63 -27.37
N ASN A 418 0.14 18.54 -28.11
CA ASN A 418 0.82 18.54 -29.40
C ASN A 418 0.04 17.62 -30.35
N PRO A 419 -0.73 18.21 -31.29
CA PRO A 419 -1.59 17.42 -32.18
C PRO A 419 -0.85 16.48 -33.13
N GLN A 420 0.47 16.59 -33.24
CA GLN A 420 1.30 15.69 -34.04
C GLN A 420 1.73 14.43 -33.31
N VAL A 421 1.54 14.38 -31.99
CA VAL A 421 2.04 13.30 -31.13
C VAL A 421 0.88 12.54 -30.49
N VAL A 422 0.85 11.24 -30.71
CA VAL A 422 -0.07 10.32 -30.03
C VAL A 422 0.66 9.66 -28.86
N LEU A 423 0.13 9.81 -27.67
CA LEU A 423 0.63 9.10 -26.48
C LEU A 423 -0.21 7.85 -26.23
N ALA A 424 0.46 6.74 -25.95
CA ALA A 424 -0.22 5.50 -25.58
C ALA A 424 0.56 4.74 -24.50
N PRO A 425 -0.15 4.02 -23.61
CA PRO A 425 0.53 3.15 -22.65
C PRO A 425 1.23 1.98 -23.33
N GLY A 426 0.70 1.52 -24.46
CA GLY A 426 1.25 0.46 -25.31
C GLY A 426 0.29 0.22 -26.47
N MET A 427 0.74 -0.52 -27.49
CA MET A 427 -0.04 -0.81 -28.69
C MET A 427 0.19 -2.24 -29.18
N SER A 428 -0.82 -2.80 -29.83
CA SER A 428 -0.72 -4.07 -30.57
C SER A 428 0.08 -3.93 -31.86
N ALA A 429 0.51 -5.04 -32.42
CA ALA A 429 1.18 -5.06 -33.73
C ALA A 429 0.36 -4.40 -34.84
N GLU A 430 -0.96 -4.64 -34.85
CA GLU A 430 -1.88 -4.09 -35.86
C GLU A 430 -2.02 -2.56 -35.74
N GLU A 431 -2.08 -2.04 -34.49
CA GLU A 431 -2.13 -0.59 -34.22
C GLU A 431 -0.84 0.10 -34.65
N ILE A 432 0.31 -0.48 -34.31
CA ILE A 432 1.62 0.04 -34.70
C ILE A 432 1.75 0.07 -36.23
N ALA A 433 1.44 -1.04 -36.91
CA ALA A 433 1.50 -1.10 -38.38
C ALA A 433 0.58 -0.07 -39.05
N ARG A 434 -0.59 0.23 -38.46
CA ARG A 434 -1.48 1.29 -38.95
C ARG A 434 -0.86 2.66 -38.85
N TYR A 435 -0.26 3.02 -37.71
CA TYR A 435 0.41 4.29 -37.52
C TYR A 435 1.63 4.44 -38.44
N GLN A 436 2.39 3.36 -38.65
CA GLN A 436 3.52 3.36 -39.58
C GLN A 436 3.08 3.58 -41.04
N ALA A 437 1.96 2.94 -41.46
CA ALA A 437 1.38 3.18 -42.76
C ALA A 437 0.96 4.65 -42.99
N ASP A 438 0.52 5.32 -41.92
CA ASP A 438 0.18 6.74 -41.92
C ASP A 438 1.39 7.67 -41.70
N SER A 439 2.62 7.13 -41.81
CA SER A 439 3.90 7.83 -41.71
C SER A 439 4.19 8.40 -40.32
N TYR A 440 3.69 7.78 -39.26
CA TYR A 440 4.08 8.11 -37.89
C TYR A 440 5.40 7.41 -37.54
N LYS A 441 6.30 8.12 -36.87
CA LYS A 441 7.47 7.55 -36.22
C LYS A 441 7.08 6.94 -34.88
N ILE A 442 7.64 5.78 -34.57
CA ILE A 442 7.37 5.09 -33.30
C ILE A 442 8.52 5.34 -32.34
N PHE A 443 8.20 5.94 -31.22
CA PHE A 443 9.11 6.15 -30.10
C PHE A 443 8.64 5.37 -28.87
N TYR A 444 9.57 5.09 -27.97
CA TYR A 444 9.24 4.46 -26.70
C TYR A 444 10.06 5.10 -25.56
N LEU A 445 9.51 5.05 -24.36
CA LEU A 445 10.24 5.31 -23.14
C LEU A 445 10.93 4.03 -22.67
N ARG A 446 12.06 4.14 -21.99
CA ARG A 446 12.68 3.03 -21.29
C ARG A 446 11.62 2.27 -20.45
N GLU A 447 11.74 0.99 -20.20
CA GLU A 447 10.75 0.09 -19.57
C GLU A 447 9.53 -0.27 -20.44
N GLN A 448 9.25 0.49 -21.51
CA GLN A 448 8.09 0.28 -22.34
C GLN A 448 8.14 -1.02 -23.13
N GLU A 449 9.31 -1.44 -23.54
CA GLU A 449 9.49 -2.74 -24.17
C GLU A 449 8.89 -3.87 -23.31
N THR A 450 9.24 -3.90 -22.01
CA THR A 450 8.72 -4.91 -21.07
C THR A 450 7.21 -4.81 -20.93
N TYR A 451 6.65 -3.61 -20.81
CA TYR A 451 5.21 -3.40 -20.70
C TYR A 451 4.47 -3.91 -21.96
N ASN A 452 4.95 -3.52 -23.14
CA ASN A 452 4.32 -3.89 -24.39
C ASN A 452 4.39 -5.40 -24.68
N ARG A 453 5.53 -6.05 -24.40
CA ARG A 453 5.70 -7.50 -24.51
C ARG A 453 4.79 -8.27 -23.55
N ILE A 454 4.60 -7.80 -22.32
CA ILE A 454 3.70 -8.43 -21.36
C ILE A 454 2.24 -8.28 -21.78
N LYS A 455 1.82 -7.08 -22.17
CA LYS A 455 0.41 -6.76 -22.40
C LYS A 455 -0.07 -7.11 -23.80
N TYR A 456 0.79 -6.89 -24.80
CA TYR A 456 0.42 -7.05 -26.22
C TYR A 456 1.21 -8.17 -26.90
N GLN A 457 2.15 -8.83 -26.21
CA GLN A 457 3.03 -9.90 -26.73
C GLN A 457 3.84 -9.48 -27.96
N TYR A 458 4.06 -8.19 -28.15
CA TYR A 458 4.72 -7.60 -29.30
C TYR A 458 5.54 -6.36 -28.89
N PHE A 459 6.63 -6.12 -29.60
CA PHE A 459 7.40 -4.87 -29.59
C PHE A 459 8.16 -4.71 -30.90
N PRO A 460 8.21 -3.51 -31.53
CA PRO A 460 8.86 -3.28 -32.81
C PRO A 460 10.38 -3.03 -32.60
N ASP A 461 11.15 -4.09 -32.35
CA ASP A 461 12.58 -4.04 -31.95
C ASP A 461 13.48 -3.22 -32.90
N ASP A 462 13.23 -3.30 -34.21
CA ASP A 462 14.09 -2.69 -35.24
C ASP A 462 13.63 -1.29 -35.68
N GLU A 463 12.44 -0.87 -35.29
CA GLU A 463 11.78 0.33 -35.83
C GLU A 463 11.44 1.38 -34.78
N ALA A 464 11.37 0.99 -33.53
CA ALA A 464 11.08 1.90 -32.43
C ALA A 464 12.37 2.53 -31.87
N VAL A 465 12.35 3.85 -31.68
CA VAL A 465 13.50 4.63 -31.21
C VAL A 465 13.24 5.09 -29.76
N LEU A 466 14.28 5.05 -28.94
CA LEU A 466 14.19 5.60 -27.58
C LEU A 466 13.93 7.12 -27.65
N PHE A 467 12.87 7.58 -26.98
CA PHE A 467 12.44 8.98 -27.05
C PHE A 467 13.34 9.91 -26.24
N ILE A 468 13.68 9.49 -25.02
CA ILE A 468 14.60 10.20 -24.11
C ILE A 468 15.39 9.18 -23.28
N GLU A 469 16.64 9.56 -22.94
CA GLU A 469 17.52 8.80 -22.06
C GLU A 469 17.27 9.11 -20.57
#